data_f1ccb3babe43aa36a8cf2b30ab9b9113
#
_entry.id   f1ccb3babe43aa36a8cf2b30ab9b9113
#
_cell.length_a   1.000
_cell.length_b   1.000
_cell.length_c   1.000
_cell.angle_alpha   90.00
_cell.angle_beta   90.00
_cell.angle_gamma   90.00
#
_symmetry.space_group_name_H-M   'P 1'
#
loop_
_entity.id
_entity.type
_entity.pdbx_description
1 polymer ?
#
loop_
_entity_poly.entity_id
_entity_poly.type
_entity_poly.pdbx_seq_one_letter_code
_entity_poly.pdbx_strand_id
1 'polypeptide(L)'
;MKGLAKRLTAIIVLTAVCLTMVAYSRTRPVELRLGFMAGSYWDAPNGNCYAVIDAAIERFEREHPNVHVTYTSGILKRDYSEWLIDQYLLGSEPDVFLVLP
;
A
#
# COMPACT_ATOMS: atom_id res chain seq x y z
N MET A 1 -28.01 -3.82 43.74
CA MET A 1 -28.45 -3.31 42.45
C MET A 1 -27.49 -2.29 41.86
N LYS A 2 -26.92 -1.38 42.64
CA LYS A 2 -25.94 -0.39 42.10
C LYS A 2 -24.69 -1.03 41.52
N GLY A 3 -24.22 -2.17 42.03
CA GLY A 3 -23.04 -2.88 41.50
C GLY A 3 -23.28 -3.54 40.13
N LEU A 4 -24.51 -4.01 39.86
CA LEU A 4 -24.86 -4.60 38.58
C LEU A 4 -24.92 -3.57 37.46
N ALA A 5 -25.51 -2.40 37.73
CA ALA A 5 -25.55 -1.29 36.77
C ALA A 5 -24.15 -0.81 36.39
N LYS A 6 -23.23 -0.69 37.34
CA LYS A 6 -21.82 -0.35 37.11
C LYS A 6 -21.10 -1.38 36.23
N ARG A 7 -21.36 -2.66 36.49
CA ARG A 7 -20.77 -3.78 35.72
C ARG A 7 -21.29 -3.77 34.28
N LEU A 8 -22.60 -3.57 34.11
CA LEU A 8 -23.20 -3.48 32.77
C LEU A 8 -22.65 -2.29 31.98
N THR A 9 -22.52 -1.12 32.62
CA THR A 9 -21.97 0.07 31.99
C THR A 9 -20.51 -0.18 31.59
N ALA A 10 -19.69 -0.81 32.43
CA ALA A 10 -18.30 -1.14 32.11
C ALA A 10 -18.19 -2.09 30.91
N ILE A 11 -19.07 -3.10 30.82
CA ILE A 11 -19.09 -4.04 29.70
C ILE A 11 -19.47 -3.32 28.42
N ILE A 12 -20.46 -2.45 28.45
CA ILE A 12 -20.91 -1.67 27.27
C ILE A 12 -19.78 -0.76 26.78
N VAL A 13 -19.09 -0.05 27.67
CA VAL A 13 -17.97 0.82 27.34
C VAL A 13 -16.83 0.04 26.72
N LEU A 14 -16.45 -1.10 27.33
CA LEU A 14 -15.38 -1.96 26.82
C LEU A 14 -15.70 -2.49 25.43
N THR A 15 -16.94 -2.94 25.19
CA THR A 15 -17.39 -3.42 23.88
C THR A 15 -17.34 -2.30 22.84
N ALA A 16 -17.77 -1.09 23.18
CA ALA A 16 -17.73 0.06 22.28
C ALA A 16 -16.27 0.43 21.90
N VAL A 17 -15.35 0.42 22.86
CA VAL A 17 -13.94 0.67 22.64
C VAL A 17 -13.35 -0.40 21.71
N CYS A 18 -13.63 -1.66 21.93
CA CYS A 18 -13.14 -2.76 21.08
C CYS A 18 -13.65 -2.63 19.64
N LEU A 19 -14.93 -2.31 19.44
CA LEU A 19 -15.52 -2.10 18.12
C LEU A 19 -14.89 -0.90 17.41
N THR A 20 -14.64 0.20 18.12
CA THR A 20 -13.99 1.38 17.58
C THR A 20 -12.56 1.06 17.14
N MET A 21 -11.80 0.30 17.94
CA MET A 21 -10.43 -0.11 17.58
C MET A 21 -10.40 -1.02 16.36
N VAL A 22 -11.32 -1.97 16.25
CA VAL A 22 -11.44 -2.86 15.07
C VAL A 22 -11.78 -2.04 13.82
N ALA A 23 -12.77 -1.13 13.91
CA ALA A 23 -13.13 -0.26 12.80
C ALA A 23 -11.96 0.62 12.38
N TYR A 24 -11.24 1.24 13.33
CA TYR A 24 -10.06 2.04 13.05
C TYR A 24 -8.97 1.23 12.36
N SER A 25 -8.70 0.01 12.84
CA SER A 25 -7.72 -0.89 12.25
C SER A 25 -8.05 -1.24 10.79
N ARG A 26 -9.33 -1.45 10.47
CA ARG A 26 -9.80 -1.76 9.11
C ARG A 26 -9.78 -0.55 8.18
N THR A 27 -9.98 0.66 8.72
CA THR A 27 -10.02 1.89 7.93
C THR A 27 -8.71 2.66 7.95
N ARG A 28 -7.72 2.18 8.68
CA ARG A 28 -6.41 2.83 8.76
C ARG A 28 -5.79 2.96 7.38
N PRO A 29 -5.37 4.18 6.96
CA PRO A 29 -4.71 4.37 5.68
C PRO A 29 -3.40 3.59 5.61
N VAL A 30 -3.24 2.83 4.53
CA VAL A 30 -2.01 2.09 4.22
C VAL A 30 -1.45 2.64 2.93
N GLU A 31 -0.19 3.03 2.95
CA GLU A 31 0.53 3.46 1.77
C GLU A 31 1.42 2.31 1.28
N LEU A 32 1.21 1.90 0.02
CA LEU A 32 1.96 0.84 -0.62
C LEU A 32 2.78 1.44 -1.76
N ARG A 33 4.09 1.24 -1.74
CA ARG A 33 4.99 1.74 -2.77
C ARG A 33 5.47 0.61 -3.67
N LEU A 34 5.33 0.83 -4.98
CA LEU A 34 5.78 -0.12 -5.99
C LEU A 34 7.10 0.34 -6.62
N GLY A 35 7.95 -0.62 -6.91
CA GLY A 35 9.17 -0.39 -7.66
C GLY A 35 9.16 -1.18 -8.96
N PHE A 36 9.20 -0.50 -10.10
CA PHE A 36 9.32 -1.12 -11.41
C PHE A 36 9.98 -0.16 -12.40
N MET A 37 10.42 -0.71 -13.52
CA MET A 37 11.10 0.05 -14.57
C MET A 37 10.13 0.55 -15.64
N ALA A 38 10.52 1.62 -16.33
CA ALA A 38 9.81 2.14 -17.49
C ALA A 38 9.97 1.20 -18.69
N GLY A 39 8.93 1.10 -19.51
CA GLY A 39 8.92 0.28 -20.71
C GLY A 39 8.54 -1.17 -20.43
N SER A 40 8.81 -2.04 -21.38
CA SER A 40 8.60 -3.46 -21.25
C SER A 40 9.92 -4.18 -21.00
N TYR A 41 9.84 -5.39 -20.48
CA TYR A 41 11.01 -6.25 -20.32
C TYR A 41 11.75 -6.51 -21.64
N TRP A 42 11.04 -6.44 -22.75
CA TRP A 42 11.56 -6.68 -24.08
C TRP A 42 11.98 -5.39 -24.82
N ASP A 43 12.04 -4.28 -24.11
CA ASP A 43 12.35 -2.96 -24.67
C ASP A 43 11.43 -2.57 -25.83
N ALA A 44 10.17 -2.95 -25.76
CA ALA A 44 9.17 -2.57 -26.78
C ALA A 44 8.97 -1.04 -26.78
N PRO A 45 9.18 -0.37 -27.92
CA PRO A 45 9.22 1.10 -27.96
C PRO A 45 7.92 1.79 -27.55
N ASN A 46 6.79 1.12 -27.63
CA ASN A 46 5.47 1.68 -27.35
C ASN A 46 4.83 1.09 -26.09
N GLY A 47 5.63 0.50 -25.21
CA GLY A 47 5.12 -0.06 -23.96
C GLY A 47 4.64 1.02 -23.01
N ASN A 48 3.36 1.39 -23.11
CA ASN A 48 2.75 2.28 -22.11
C ASN A 48 2.40 1.49 -20.85
N CYS A 49 3.43 1.00 -20.18
CA CYS A 49 3.28 0.21 -18.97
C CYS A 49 2.58 0.99 -17.87
N TYR A 50 2.73 2.30 -17.85
CA TYR A 50 2.10 3.14 -16.82
C TYR A 50 0.58 3.17 -16.95
N ALA A 51 0.02 3.16 -18.17
CA ALA A 51 -1.43 3.10 -18.35
C ALA A 51 -2.01 1.82 -17.78
N VAL A 52 -1.35 0.69 -18.00
CA VAL A 52 -1.77 -0.60 -17.45
C VAL A 52 -1.64 -0.63 -15.92
N ILE A 53 -0.54 -0.15 -15.41
CA ILE A 53 -0.29 -0.10 -13.96
C ILE A 53 -1.27 0.86 -13.28
N ASP A 54 -1.50 2.03 -13.85
CA ASP A 54 -2.44 3.01 -13.29
C ASP A 54 -3.87 2.47 -13.26
N ALA A 55 -4.29 1.76 -14.30
CA ALA A 55 -5.60 1.10 -14.33
C ALA A 55 -5.72 0.00 -13.27
N ALA A 56 -4.67 -0.78 -13.09
CA ALA A 56 -4.62 -1.83 -12.07
C ALA A 56 -4.66 -1.22 -10.65
N ILE A 57 -3.92 -0.14 -10.42
CA ILE A 57 -3.91 0.59 -9.14
C ILE A 57 -5.30 1.14 -8.85
N GLU A 58 -5.94 1.79 -9.81
CA GLU A 58 -7.27 2.34 -9.65
C GLU A 58 -8.29 1.26 -9.25
N ARG A 59 -8.23 0.11 -9.93
CA ARG A 59 -9.09 -1.03 -9.61
C ARG A 59 -8.82 -1.57 -8.20
N PHE A 60 -7.55 -1.71 -7.85
CA PHE A 60 -7.14 -2.20 -6.53
C PHE A 60 -7.60 -1.23 -5.43
N GLU A 61 -7.42 0.07 -5.62
CA GLU A 61 -7.84 1.09 -4.64
C GLU A 61 -9.36 1.15 -4.48
N ARG A 62 -10.13 0.86 -5.52
CA ARG A 62 -11.60 0.74 -5.41
C ARG A 62 -12.01 -0.46 -4.56
N GLU A 63 -11.29 -1.57 -4.68
CA GLU A 63 -11.54 -2.79 -3.89
C GLU A 63 -11.00 -2.66 -2.45
N HIS A 64 -9.99 -1.81 -2.25
CA HIS A 64 -9.33 -1.57 -0.97
C HIS A 64 -9.20 -0.07 -0.69
N PRO A 65 -10.32 0.60 -0.30
CA PRO A 65 -10.32 2.06 -0.18
C PRO A 65 -9.35 2.65 0.84
N ASN A 66 -8.88 1.84 1.79
CA ASN A 66 -7.90 2.26 2.79
C ASN A 66 -6.44 2.14 2.31
N VAL A 67 -6.21 1.60 1.13
CA VAL A 67 -4.86 1.42 0.57
C VAL A 67 -4.62 2.43 -0.53
N HIS A 68 -3.51 3.15 -0.43
CA HIS A 68 -3.04 4.07 -1.47
C HIS A 68 -1.75 3.53 -2.07
N VAL A 69 -1.73 3.34 -3.38
CA VAL A 69 -0.59 2.77 -4.11
C VAL A 69 0.13 3.86 -4.88
N THR A 70 1.43 3.97 -4.68
CA THR A 70 2.30 4.94 -5.36
C THR A 70 3.49 4.26 -6.01
N TYR A 71 4.08 4.92 -6.99
CA TYR A 71 5.32 4.47 -7.62
C TYR A 71 6.11 5.65 -8.17
N THR A 72 7.40 5.44 -8.43
CA THR A 72 8.24 6.42 -9.10
C THR A 72 8.30 6.08 -10.60
N SER A 73 7.92 7.04 -11.45
CA SER A 73 7.93 6.87 -12.90
C SER A 73 9.29 7.24 -13.50
N GLY A 74 9.54 6.78 -14.73
CA GLY A 74 10.69 7.21 -15.51
C GLY A 74 12.00 6.48 -15.24
N ILE A 75 12.00 5.43 -14.44
CA ILE A 75 13.19 4.64 -14.16
C ILE A 75 13.44 3.70 -15.35
N LEU A 76 14.55 3.89 -16.05
CA LEU A 76 14.90 3.06 -17.19
C LEU A 76 15.42 1.69 -16.72
N LYS A 77 15.23 0.67 -17.55
CA LYS A 77 15.68 -0.70 -17.26
C LYS A 77 17.16 -0.75 -16.89
N ARG A 78 18.01 -0.02 -17.61
CA ARG A 78 19.46 0.03 -17.35
C ARG A 78 19.82 0.63 -16.00
N ASP A 79 18.95 1.51 -15.47
CA ASP A 79 19.19 2.25 -14.23
C ASP A 79 18.44 1.63 -13.03
N TYR A 80 17.57 0.68 -13.29
CA TYR A 80 16.64 0.16 -12.30
C TYR A 80 17.35 -0.50 -11.10
N SER A 81 18.32 -1.36 -11.36
CA SER A 81 19.03 -2.06 -10.28
C SER A 81 19.79 -1.09 -9.37
N GLU A 82 20.45 -0.08 -9.97
CA GLU A 82 21.14 0.96 -9.22
C GLU A 82 20.17 1.82 -8.42
N TRP A 83 19.05 2.19 -9.04
CA TRP A 83 17.99 2.93 -8.36
C TRP A 83 17.46 2.15 -7.15
N LEU A 84 17.23 0.86 -7.31
CA LEU A 84 16.72 0.01 -6.23
C LEU A 84 17.70 -0.08 -5.07
N ILE A 85 18.99 -0.22 -5.37
CA ILE A 85 20.05 -0.22 -4.35
C ILE A 85 20.08 1.12 -3.62
N ASP A 86 19.99 2.23 -4.35
CA ASP A 86 19.96 3.57 -3.75
C ASP A 86 18.77 3.75 -2.81
N GLN A 87 17.59 3.26 -3.20
CA GLN A 87 16.41 3.30 -2.34
C GLN A 87 16.63 2.49 -1.04
N TYR A 88 17.28 1.36 -1.16
CA TYR A 88 17.60 0.52 -0.01
C TYR A 88 18.56 1.22 0.96
N LEU A 89 19.60 1.86 0.42
CA LEU A 89 20.58 2.59 1.20
C LEU A 89 19.98 3.81 1.90
N LEU A 90 18.99 4.45 1.27
CA LEU A 90 18.29 5.61 1.83
C LEU A 90 17.16 5.22 2.80
N GLY A 91 16.86 3.93 2.96
CA GLY A 91 15.75 3.47 3.78
C GLY A 91 14.37 3.77 3.19
N SER A 92 14.31 4.02 1.88
CA SER A 92 13.07 4.32 1.14
C SER A 92 12.74 3.25 0.10
N GLU A 93 13.13 2.03 0.35
CA GLU A 93 12.85 0.89 -0.52
C GLU A 93 11.36 0.70 -0.77
N PRO A 94 10.97 0.28 -1.99
CA PRO A 94 9.57 -0.05 -2.27
C PRO A 94 9.10 -1.26 -1.47
N ASP A 95 7.81 -1.33 -1.19
CA ASP A 95 7.21 -2.46 -0.49
C ASP A 95 7.12 -3.70 -1.40
N VAL A 96 6.85 -3.47 -2.68
CA VAL A 96 6.80 -4.50 -3.72
C VAL A 96 7.61 -4.01 -4.91
N PHE A 97 8.50 -4.83 -5.43
CA PHE A 97 9.36 -4.43 -6.54
C PHE A 97 9.67 -5.60 -7.47
N LEU A 98 9.97 -5.26 -8.72
CA LEU A 98 10.44 -6.22 -9.70
C LEU A 98 11.89 -6.59 -9.43
N VAL A 99 12.21 -7.86 -9.65
CA VAL A 99 13.60 -8.36 -9.60
C VAL A 99 14.01 -8.71 -11.02
N LEU A 100 15.10 -8.08 -11.48
CA LEU A 100 15.68 -8.41 -12.78
C LEU A 100 16.55 -9.65 -12.67
N PRO A 101 16.52 -10.53 -13.68
CA PRO A 101 17.39 -11.70 -13.72
C PRO A 101 18.88 -11.34 -13.89
#